data_10947fbc50037ce3b19e6439bf002114
#
_entry.id   10947fbc50037ce3b19e6439bf002114
#
_cell.length_a   1.000
_cell.length_b   1.000
_cell.length_c   1.000
_cell.angle_alpha   90.00
_cell.angle_beta   90.00
_cell.angle_gamma   90.00
#
_symmetry.space_group_name_H-M   'P 1'
#
loop_
_entity.id
_entity.type
_entity.pdbx_description
1 polymer ?
#
loop_
_entity_poly.entity_id
_entity_poly.type
_entity_poly.pdbx_seq_one_letter_code
_entity_poly.pdbx_strand_id
1 'polypeptide(L)'
;PIGTGSYKFKEWVPGDSLTLEKNEDYFDKKNGLKYIVFKNIVEASNRTIGLETGEIDISISVSSVDENTIKNNPKLQLITKPSISYSYVGMNTQKTPLNDVRVRKAINYAVDKQAIVDVILNGSGKVATSPIAPGVFGFTDKTKNYEYNVEKARELMKEAGYENGFKTSILVFGGEANTQTAEILQAYLKEIGIDLRIDVVEVSAYWDATEKGRHDLFLGSWGVVTGDADYGLYAMYHSSAKGGAGNRDFYENPKVDELLDKAKMTTNPE
;
A
#
# COMPACT_ATOMS: atom_id res chain seq x y z
N PRO A 1 -20.43 7.55 -20.72
CA PRO A 1 -20.93 6.38 -19.98
C PRO A 1 -22.41 6.56 -19.62
N ILE A 2 -23.15 5.47 -19.66
CA ILE A 2 -24.57 5.44 -19.25
C ILE A 2 -24.63 4.63 -17.96
N GLY A 3 -25.22 5.21 -16.91
CA GLY A 3 -25.29 4.59 -15.59
C GLY A 3 -26.54 5.03 -14.83
N THR A 4 -26.76 4.44 -13.66
CA THR A 4 -27.90 4.69 -12.78
C THR A 4 -27.56 5.62 -11.59
N GLY A 5 -26.43 6.30 -11.65
CA GLY A 5 -25.91 7.14 -10.57
C GLY A 5 -26.67 8.46 -10.38
N SER A 6 -26.44 9.11 -9.23
CA SER A 6 -27.03 10.41 -8.86
C SER A 6 -26.49 11.58 -9.68
N TYR A 7 -25.42 11.39 -10.41
CA TYR A 7 -24.80 12.38 -11.29
C TYR A 7 -24.57 11.80 -12.69
N LYS A 8 -24.66 12.65 -13.71
CA LYS A 8 -24.37 12.38 -15.11
C LYS A 8 -23.06 13.06 -15.51
N PHE A 9 -22.33 12.45 -16.44
CA PHE A 9 -21.17 13.08 -17.07
C PHE A 9 -21.61 14.35 -17.80
N LYS A 10 -20.87 15.43 -17.62
CA LYS A 10 -21.08 16.69 -18.33
C LYS A 10 -19.90 17.05 -19.22
N GLU A 11 -18.71 17.13 -18.66
CA GLU A 11 -17.51 17.58 -19.39
C GLU A 11 -16.26 16.94 -18.80
N TRP A 12 -15.27 16.70 -19.63
CA TRP A 12 -13.93 16.29 -19.23
C TRP A 12 -12.88 17.08 -20.00
N VAL A 13 -12.03 17.78 -19.28
CA VAL A 13 -10.84 18.45 -19.79
C VAL A 13 -9.63 17.60 -19.39
N PRO A 14 -8.99 16.87 -20.34
CA PRO A 14 -7.89 15.98 -20.03
C PRO A 14 -6.76 16.70 -19.30
N GLY A 15 -6.30 16.10 -18.18
CA GLY A 15 -5.24 16.65 -17.33
C GLY A 15 -5.66 17.78 -16.38
N ASP A 16 -6.86 18.34 -16.52
CA ASP A 16 -7.36 19.45 -15.71
C ASP A 16 -8.56 19.04 -14.85
N SER A 17 -9.70 18.73 -15.45
CA SER A 17 -10.93 18.54 -14.67
C SER A 17 -11.95 17.60 -15.31
N LEU A 18 -12.80 17.04 -14.43
CA LEU A 18 -13.99 16.29 -14.77
C LEU A 18 -15.21 16.92 -14.09
N THR A 19 -16.19 17.35 -14.86
CA THR A 19 -17.45 17.93 -14.38
C THR A 19 -18.59 16.93 -14.50
N LEU A 20 -19.30 16.73 -13.41
CA LEU A 20 -20.54 15.98 -13.34
C LEU A 20 -21.70 16.93 -13.05
N GLU A 21 -22.88 16.66 -13.61
CA GLU A 21 -24.12 17.36 -13.29
C GLU A 21 -25.13 16.43 -12.63
N LYS A 22 -25.98 16.99 -11.77
CA LYS A 22 -27.04 16.26 -11.08
C LYS A 22 -27.94 15.52 -12.06
N ASN A 23 -28.25 14.28 -11.78
CA ASN A 23 -29.19 13.47 -12.51
C ASN A 23 -30.60 13.69 -11.92
N GLU A 24 -31.43 14.53 -12.58
CA GLU A 24 -32.78 14.81 -12.12
C GLU A 24 -33.72 13.58 -12.19
N ASP A 25 -33.35 12.55 -12.97
CA ASP A 25 -34.10 11.29 -13.09
C ASP A 25 -33.61 10.22 -12.10
N TYR A 26 -32.69 10.57 -11.15
CA TYR A 26 -32.23 9.63 -10.16
C TYR A 26 -33.34 9.17 -9.22
N PHE A 27 -33.44 7.88 -8.96
CA PHE A 27 -34.55 7.29 -8.20
C PHE A 27 -34.64 7.78 -6.74
N ASP A 28 -33.49 8.09 -6.11
CA ASP A 28 -33.44 8.67 -4.76
C ASP A 28 -33.26 10.20 -4.86
N LYS A 29 -34.37 10.93 -4.84
CA LYS A 29 -34.41 12.37 -5.07
C LYS A 29 -33.94 13.20 -3.88
N LYS A 30 -32.80 12.85 -3.27
CA LYS A 30 -32.18 13.67 -2.24
C LYS A 30 -31.65 14.99 -2.82
N ASN A 31 -31.66 16.03 -1.98
CA ASN A 31 -30.99 17.27 -2.32
C ASN A 31 -29.49 17.03 -2.50
N GLY A 32 -28.95 17.59 -3.56
CA GLY A 32 -27.53 17.48 -3.89
C GLY A 32 -27.06 18.72 -4.64
N LEU A 33 -25.76 18.88 -4.75
CA LEU A 33 -25.14 19.96 -5.52
C LEU A 33 -25.54 19.82 -6.99
N LYS A 34 -25.72 20.97 -7.69
CA LYS A 34 -26.01 20.96 -9.12
C LYS A 34 -24.87 20.42 -9.96
N TYR A 35 -23.65 20.75 -9.56
CA TYR A 35 -22.42 20.28 -10.20
C TYR A 35 -21.43 19.76 -9.17
N ILE A 36 -20.62 18.76 -9.57
CA ILE A 36 -19.41 18.30 -8.89
C ILE A 36 -18.28 18.41 -9.89
N VAL A 37 -17.20 19.09 -9.51
CA VAL A 37 -15.99 19.25 -10.33
C VAL A 37 -14.85 18.55 -9.64
N PHE A 38 -14.27 17.54 -10.29
CA PHE A 38 -13.03 16.91 -9.86
C PHE A 38 -11.86 17.60 -10.56
N LYS A 39 -11.01 18.30 -9.83
CA LYS A 39 -9.81 18.95 -10.35
C LYS A 39 -8.61 18.03 -10.20
N ASN A 40 -7.78 17.93 -11.22
CA ASN A 40 -6.52 17.20 -11.18
C ASN A 40 -5.39 18.12 -10.70
N ILE A 41 -5.17 18.17 -9.38
CA ILE A 41 -4.09 18.96 -8.77
C ILE A 41 -3.03 17.98 -8.27
N VAL A 42 -1.95 17.81 -9.02
CA VAL A 42 -0.90 16.79 -8.78
C VAL A 42 -0.17 17.05 -7.46
N GLU A 43 0.28 18.29 -7.25
CA GLU A 43 1.06 18.65 -6.08
C GLU A 43 0.19 18.79 -4.82
N ALA A 44 0.58 18.09 -3.74
CA ALA A 44 -0.17 18.07 -2.49
C ALA A 44 -0.28 19.46 -1.84
N SER A 45 0.80 20.24 -1.84
CA SER A 45 0.83 21.61 -1.31
C SER A 45 -0.15 22.53 -2.03
N ASN A 46 -0.27 22.39 -3.36
CA ASN A 46 -1.24 23.18 -4.14
C ASN A 46 -2.70 22.82 -3.79
N ARG A 47 -2.98 21.56 -3.42
CA ARG A 47 -4.31 21.19 -2.90
C ARG A 47 -4.59 21.85 -1.55
N THR A 48 -3.62 21.90 -0.66
CA THR A 48 -3.75 22.59 0.63
C THR A 48 -3.99 24.08 0.44
N ILE A 49 -3.23 24.76 -0.44
CA ILE A 49 -3.44 26.16 -0.78
C ILE A 49 -4.83 26.40 -1.37
N GLY A 50 -5.28 25.51 -2.26
CA GLY A 50 -6.63 25.58 -2.85
C GLY A 50 -7.75 25.49 -1.81
N LEU A 51 -7.58 24.69 -0.74
CA LEU A 51 -8.50 24.66 0.40
C LEU A 51 -8.46 25.97 1.20
N GLU A 52 -7.28 26.51 1.50
CA GLU A 52 -7.13 27.75 2.27
C GLU A 52 -7.71 28.95 1.55
N THR A 53 -7.58 29.01 0.24
CA THR A 53 -8.11 30.10 -0.62
C THR A 53 -9.57 29.92 -0.98
N GLY A 54 -10.14 28.72 -0.76
CA GLY A 54 -11.51 28.41 -1.16
C GLY A 54 -11.65 28.12 -2.66
N GLU A 55 -10.56 27.83 -3.37
CA GLU A 55 -10.59 27.43 -4.78
C GLU A 55 -11.13 25.99 -4.92
N ILE A 56 -10.90 25.14 -3.93
CA ILE A 56 -11.52 23.82 -3.80
C ILE A 56 -12.18 23.67 -2.44
N ASP A 57 -13.25 22.89 -2.40
CA ASP A 57 -14.04 22.64 -1.19
C ASP A 57 -13.57 21.38 -0.43
N ILE A 58 -13.05 20.40 -1.15
CA ILE A 58 -12.63 19.09 -0.58
C ILE A 58 -11.31 18.67 -1.23
N SER A 59 -10.35 18.28 -0.42
CA SER A 59 -9.14 17.59 -0.85
C SER A 59 -9.13 16.16 -0.34
N ILE A 60 -8.91 15.21 -1.23
CA ILE A 60 -8.65 13.82 -0.90
C ILE A 60 -7.13 13.66 -0.85
N SER A 61 -6.61 12.97 0.15
CA SER A 61 -5.16 12.73 0.34
C SER A 61 -4.37 14.01 0.66
N VAL A 62 -4.58 14.52 1.85
CA VAL A 62 -3.75 15.58 2.42
C VAL A 62 -2.36 15.03 2.73
N SER A 63 -1.31 15.80 2.43
CA SER A 63 0.05 15.46 2.83
C SER A 63 0.21 15.50 4.35
N SER A 64 0.96 14.57 4.92
CA SER A 64 1.23 14.53 6.36
C SER A 64 1.92 15.80 6.89
N VAL A 65 2.72 16.47 6.05
CA VAL A 65 3.37 17.73 6.41
C VAL A 65 2.38 18.90 6.49
N ASP A 66 1.28 18.85 5.76
CA ASP A 66 0.26 19.90 5.72
C ASP A 66 -0.86 19.73 6.76
N GLU A 67 -0.91 18.58 7.45
CA GLU A 67 -1.97 18.30 8.42
C GLU A 67 -2.08 19.38 9.51
N ASN A 68 -0.95 19.85 10.04
CA ASN A 68 -0.95 20.89 11.07
C ASN A 68 -1.48 22.23 10.56
N THR A 69 -1.20 22.59 9.32
CA THR A 69 -1.73 23.78 8.66
C THR A 69 -3.26 23.73 8.62
N ILE A 70 -3.81 22.59 8.20
CA ILE A 70 -5.27 22.39 8.13
C ILE A 70 -5.89 22.35 9.52
N LYS A 71 -5.30 21.62 10.48
CA LYS A 71 -5.81 21.52 11.86
C LYS A 71 -5.87 22.88 12.58
N ASN A 72 -4.94 23.77 12.28
CA ASN A 72 -4.86 25.10 12.89
C ASN A 72 -5.71 26.15 12.18
N ASN A 73 -6.27 25.85 11.02
CA ASN A 73 -7.13 26.78 10.29
C ASN A 73 -8.60 26.60 10.68
N PRO A 74 -9.24 27.59 11.38
CA PRO A 74 -10.61 27.44 11.89
C PRO A 74 -11.67 27.31 10.77
N LYS A 75 -11.33 27.59 9.51
CA LYS A 75 -12.24 27.45 8.37
C LYS A 75 -12.17 26.08 7.71
N LEU A 76 -11.20 25.24 8.10
CA LEU A 76 -10.97 23.94 7.51
C LEU A 76 -11.26 22.82 8.52
N GLN A 77 -11.57 21.65 8.01
CA GLN A 77 -11.76 20.44 8.81
C GLN A 77 -10.91 19.32 8.24
N LEU A 78 -10.06 18.71 9.08
CA LEU A 78 -9.36 17.47 8.75
C LEU A 78 -10.16 16.27 9.27
N ILE A 79 -10.54 15.37 8.36
CA ILE A 79 -11.22 14.11 8.69
C ILE A 79 -10.23 12.97 8.47
N THR A 80 -9.80 12.34 9.54
CA THR A 80 -8.91 11.17 9.51
C THR A 80 -9.67 9.91 9.91
N LYS A 81 -9.55 8.86 9.15
CA LYS A 81 -10.15 7.55 9.41
C LYS A 81 -9.11 6.45 9.24
N PRO A 82 -9.15 5.37 10.04
CA PRO A 82 -8.32 4.20 9.80
C PRO A 82 -8.53 3.66 8.38
N SER A 83 -7.43 3.39 7.69
CA SER A 83 -7.47 2.79 6.36
C SER A 83 -7.68 1.27 6.45
N ILE A 84 -8.32 0.70 5.44
CA ILE A 84 -8.37 -0.75 5.19
C ILE A 84 -7.23 -1.20 4.27
N SER A 85 -6.24 -0.33 4.08
CA SER A 85 -5.06 -0.59 3.23
C SER A 85 -3.80 -0.66 4.08
N TYR A 86 -2.82 -1.38 3.59
CA TYR A 86 -1.47 -1.44 4.15
C TYR A 86 -0.43 -1.37 3.04
N SER A 87 0.75 -0.83 3.36
CA SER A 87 1.92 -0.84 2.50
C SER A 87 2.88 -1.94 2.95
N TYR A 88 3.59 -2.56 2.02
CA TYR A 88 4.47 -3.68 2.30
C TYR A 88 5.63 -3.75 1.31
N VAL A 89 6.68 -4.46 1.71
CA VAL A 89 7.74 -4.89 0.79
C VAL A 89 7.45 -6.30 0.37
N GLY A 90 7.18 -6.50 -0.92
CA GLY A 90 7.04 -7.83 -1.49
C GLY A 90 8.41 -8.40 -1.87
N MET A 91 8.55 -9.72 -1.73
CA MET A 91 9.78 -10.46 -2.00
C MET A 91 9.48 -11.63 -2.92
N ASN A 92 10.10 -11.66 -4.10
CA ASN A 92 9.92 -12.76 -5.04
C ASN A 92 10.52 -14.05 -4.49
N THR A 93 9.66 -14.93 -3.99
CA THR A 93 10.08 -16.17 -3.30
C THR A 93 10.66 -17.23 -4.23
N GLN A 94 10.62 -17.02 -5.55
CA GLN A 94 11.27 -17.93 -6.51
C GLN A 94 12.72 -17.55 -6.80
N LYS A 95 13.18 -16.38 -6.36
CA LYS A 95 14.54 -15.92 -6.62
C LYS A 95 15.46 -16.15 -5.45
N THR A 96 16.66 -16.65 -5.73
CA THR A 96 17.74 -16.76 -4.75
C THR A 96 18.34 -15.36 -4.51
N PRO A 97 18.57 -14.95 -3.24
CA PRO A 97 18.40 -15.76 -2.01
C PRO A 97 17.02 -15.58 -1.33
N LEU A 98 16.08 -14.86 -1.93
CA LEU A 98 14.77 -14.56 -1.35
C LEU A 98 13.87 -15.82 -1.22
N ASN A 99 14.22 -16.92 -1.88
CA ASN A 99 13.57 -18.22 -1.71
C ASN A 99 13.85 -18.85 -0.32
N ASP A 100 14.92 -18.44 0.36
CA ASP A 100 15.21 -18.89 1.73
C ASP A 100 14.39 -18.07 2.75
N VAL A 101 13.59 -18.75 3.56
CA VAL A 101 12.75 -18.12 4.59
C VAL A 101 13.60 -17.41 5.67
N ARG A 102 14.83 -17.84 5.91
CA ARG A 102 15.73 -17.20 6.88
C ARG A 102 16.15 -15.82 6.39
N VAL A 103 16.44 -15.68 5.09
CA VAL A 103 16.75 -14.39 4.48
C VAL A 103 15.55 -13.45 4.56
N ARG A 104 14.33 -13.93 4.23
CA ARG A 104 13.13 -13.08 4.35
C ARG A 104 12.85 -12.65 5.80
N LYS A 105 13.09 -13.53 6.77
CA LYS A 105 13.02 -13.17 8.20
C LYS A 105 14.10 -12.17 8.60
N ALA A 106 15.33 -12.33 8.11
CA ALA A 106 16.41 -11.38 8.35
C ALA A 106 16.03 -9.97 7.87
N ILE A 107 15.50 -9.84 6.66
CA ILE A 107 15.01 -8.57 6.13
C ILE A 107 13.92 -7.97 7.04
N ASN A 108 12.98 -8.79 7.54
CA ASN A 108 11.94 -8.32 8.46
C ASN A 108 12.49 -7.82 9.80
N TYR A 109 13.51 -8.47 10.36
CA TYR A 109 14.15 -8.04 11.62
C TYR A 109 15.08 -6.84 11.43
N ALA A 110 15.65 -6.65 10.23
CA ALA A 110 16.60 -5.58 9.95
C ALA A 110 15.94 -4.20 9.79
N VAL A 111 14.62 -4.12 9.60
CA VAL A 111 13.92 -2.87 9.29
C VAL A 111 13.12 -2.37 10.49
N ASP A 112 13.45 -1.17 10.96
CA ASP A 112 12.60 -0.44 11.91
C ASP A 112 11.38 0.16 11.19
N LYS A 113 10.27 -0.57 11.29
CA LYS A 113 9.00 -0.19 10.64
C LYS A 113 8.39 1.07 11.26
N GLN A 114 8.62 1.30 12.56
CA GLN A 114 8.11 2.50 13.24
C GLN A 114 8.84 3.75 12.73
N ALA A 115 10.15 3.69 12.54
CA ALA A 115 10.89 4.80 11.96
C ALA A 115 10.39 5.18 10.55
N ILE A 116 10.00 4.20 9.73
CA ILE A 116 9.38 4.47 8.42
C ILE A 116 8.04 5.20 8.58
N VAL A 117 7.18 4.74 9.50
CA VAL A 117 5.90 5.39 9.80
C VAL A 117 6.11 6.84 10.26
N ASP A 118 7.07 7.06 11.14
CA ASP A 118 7.35 8.39 11.71
C ASP A 118 7.89 9.35 10.65
N VAL A 119 8.79 8.88 9.78
CA VAL A 119 9.42 9.73 8.74
C VAL A 119 8.47 9.97 7.57
N ILE A 120 7.86 8.90 7.03
CA ILE A 120 7.08 9.00 5.78
C ILE A 120 5.65 9.49 6.04
N LEU A 121 5.05 9.07 7.16
CA LEU A 121 3.66 9.40 7.48
C LEU A 121 3.53 10.42 8.63
N ASN A 122 4.66 11.00 9.06
CA ASN A 122 4.69 11.95 10.19
C ASN A 122 3.89 11.44 11.41
N GLY A 123 4.00 10.14 11.70
CA GLY A 123 3.27 9.46 12.77
C GLY A 123 1.77 9.23 12.51
N SER A 124 1.22 9.63 11.34
CA SER A 124 -0.21 9.46 11.03
C SER A 124 -0.60 8.02 10.63
N GLY A 125 0.36 7.10 10.60
CA GLY A 125 0.16 5.68 10.31
C GLY A 125 0.34 4.79 11.52
N LYS A 126 0.22 3.48 11.29
CA LYS A 126 0.55 2.42 12.24
C LYS A 126 1.35 1.33 11.57
N VAL A 127 2.28 0.72 12.29
CA VAL A 127 2.98 -0.47 11.81
C VAL A 127 1.97 -1.60 11.58
N ALA A 128 1.98 -2.16 10.37
CA ALA A 128 1.17 -3.33 10.05
C ALA A 128 1.77 -4.58 10.70
N THR A 129 0.96 -5.28 11.49
CA THR A 129 1.35 -6.54 12.16
C THR A 129 0.82 -7.78 11.44
N SER A 130 -0.03 -7.57 10.45
CA SER A 130 -0.76 -8.60 9.69
C SER A 130 -0.97 -8.10 8.26
N PRO A 131 -1.11 -8.99 7.27
CA PRO A 131 -1.52 -8.62 5.92
C PRO A 131 -3.01 -8.24 5.80
N ILE A 132 -3.65 -8.00 6.93
CA ILE A 132 -5.03 -7.51 7.03
C ILE A 132 -5.03 -6.28 7.93
N ALA A 133 -5.62 -5.18 7.46
CA ALA A 133 -5.72 -3.96 8.23
C ALA A 133 -6.76 -4.07 9.36
N PRO A 134 -6.55 -3.39 10.51
CA PRO A 134 -7.57 -3.30 11.54
C PRO A 134 -8.89 -2.75 10.98
N GLY A 135 -10.02 -3.35 11.38
CA GLY A 135 -11.35 -2.97 10.88
C GLY A 135 -11.84 -3.80 9.69
N VAL A 136 -10.98 -4.63 9.09
CA VAL A 136 -11.38 -5.64 8.10
C VAL A 136 -11.83 -6.91 8.83
N PHE A 137 -12.95 -7.51 8.42
CA PHE A 137 -13.40 -8.77 8.95
C PHE A 137 -12.34 -9.86 8.76
N GLY A 138 -12.02 -10.62 9.81
CA GLY A 138 -10.92 -11.59 9.83
C GLY A 138 -9.58 -11.03 10.30
N PHE A 139 -9.50 -9.75 10.68
CA PHE A 139 -8.30 -9.20 11.32
C PHE A 139 -8.03 -9.88 12.67
N THR A 140 -6.75 -10.11 12.95
CA THR A 140 -6.29 -10.58 14.25
C THR A 140 -4.98 -9.88 14.64
N ASP A 141 -4.85 -9.54 15.92
CA ASP A 141 -3.62 -9.02 16.53
C ASP A 141 -2.71 -10.12 17.09
N LYS A 142 -3.15 -11.40 17.00
CA LYS A 142 -2.40 -12.55 17.51
C LYS A 142 -1.28 -13.04 16.58
N THR A 143 -1.03 -12.33 15.48
CA THR A 143 0.05 -12.65 14.55
C THR A 143 1.41 -12.39 15.18
N LYS A 144 2.39 -13.25 14.84
CA LYS A 144 3.76 -13.03 15.28
C LYS A 144 4.35 -11.84 14.54
N ASN A 145 4.71 -10.80 15.27
CA ASN A 145 5.44 -9.65 14.72
C ASN A 145 6.94 -9.91 14.70
N TYR A 146 7.64 -9.25 13.76
CA TYR A 146 9.09 -9.19 13.70
C TYR A 146 9.53 -7.81 14.20
N GLU A 147 9.95 -7.75 15.47
CA GLU A 147 10.48 -6.53 16.06
C GLU A 147 11.86 -6.21 15.47
N TYR A 148 12.20 -4.93 15.37
CA TYR A 148 13.50 -4.48 14.89
C TYR A 148 14.62 -5.07 15.73
N ASN A 149 15.50 -5.86 15.12
CA ASN A 149 16.62 -6.52 15.78
C ASN A 149 17.70 -6.90 14.76
N VAL A 150 18.67 -6.01 14.58
CA VAL A 150 19.76 -6.17 13.62
C VAL A 150 20.64 -7.38 13.93
N GLU A 151 20.90 -7.67 15.21
CA GLU A 151 21.72 -8.81 15.59
C GLU A 151 21.04 -10.13 15.20
N LYS A 152 19.72 -10.23 15.45
CA LYS A 152 18.94 -11.39 14.99
C LYS A 152 18.91 -11.53 13.48
N ALA A 153 18.86 -10.41 12.77
CA ALA A 153 18.91 -10.39 11.32
C ALA A 153 20.27 -10.93 10.82
N ARG A 154 21.39 -10.49 11.42
CA ARG A 154 22.74 -10.99 11.08
C ARG A 154 22.90 -12.47 11.35
N GLU A 155 22.39 -12.97 12.49
CA GLU A 155 22.39 -14.40 12.79
C GLU A 155 21.69 -15.21 11.69
N LEU A 156 20.49 -14.80 11.29
CA LEU A 156 19.72 -15.46 10.24
C LEU A 156 20.41 -15.41 8.88
N MET A 157 21.07 -14.29 8.54
CA MET A 157 21.88 -14.17 7.32
C MET A 157 23.04 -15.17 7.34
N LYS A 158 23.74 -15.29 8.47
CA LYS A 158 24.81 -16.27 8.65
C LYS A 158 24.30 -17.71 8.56
N GLU A 159 23.20 -18.04 9.24
CA GLU A 159 22.58 -19.37 9.17
C GLU A 159 22.16 -19.73 7.74
N ALA A 160 21.77 -18.74 6.93
CA ALA A 160 21.40 -18.91 5.53
C ALA A 160 22.62 -18.99 4.59
N GLY A 161 23.86 -18.76 5.09
CA GLY A 161 25.07 -18.74 4.28
C GLY A 161 25.37 -17.43 3.57
N TYR A 162 24.73 -16.34 4.00
CA TYR A 162 24.89 -14.99 3.43
C TYR A 162 25.47 -13.99 4.43
N GLU A 163 26.39 -14.43 5.29
CA GLU A 163 27.06 -13.56 6.29
C GLU A 163 27.81 -12.38 5.66
N ASN A 164 28.28 -12.52 4.40
CA ASN A 164 28.92 -11.47 3.63
C ASN A 164 27.92 -10.62 2.82
N GLY A 165 26.62 -10.87 3.00
CA GLY A 165 25.55 -10.18 2.27
C GLY A 165 25.40 -10.64 0.83
N PHE A 166 24.59 -9.88 0.08
CA PHE A 166 24.34 -10.09 -1.35
C PHE A 166 23.83 -8.80 -2.01
N LYS A 167 23.78 -8.79 -3.35
CA LYS A 167 23.19 -7.70 -4.13
C LYS A 167 21.78 -8.07 -4.56
N THR A 168 20.87 -7.10 -4.49
CA THR A 168 19.47 -7.24 -4.93
C THR A 168 18.92 -5.91 -5.37
N SER A 169 17.69 -5.88 -5.88
CA SER A 169 17.01 -4.65 -6.24
C SER A 169 15.60 -4.57 -5.68
N ILE A 170 15.14 -3.33 -5.44
CA ILE A 170 13.74 -3.05 -5.15
C ILE A 170 13.13 -2.22 -6.26
N LEU A 171 12.01 -2.69 -6.79
CA LEU A 171 11.24 -2.01 -7.80
C LEU A 171 10.21 -1.08 -7.14
N VAL A 172 10.24 0.19 -7.49
CA VAL A 172 9.28 1.19 -7.03
C VAL A 172 8.70 1.96 -8.21
N PHE A 173 7.43 2.33 -8.15
CA PHE A 173 6.86 3.28 -9.10
C PHE A 173 6.82 4.67 -8.49
N GLY A 174 6.78 5.71 -9.32
CA GLY A 174 7.00 7.10 -8.96
C GLY A 174 6.21 7.61 -7.76
N GLY A 175 6.72 8.70 -7.20
CA GLY A 175 6.23 9.36 -5.99
C GLY A 175 7.33 9.47 -4.94
N GLU A 176 7.47 10.66 -4.38
CA GLU A 176 8.52 10.99 -3.41
C GLU A 176 8.49 10.04 -2.20
N ALA A 177 7.33 9.78 -1.63
CA ALA A 177 7.18 8.89 -0.47
C ALA A 177 7.66 7.45 -0.74
N ASN A 178 7.42 6.91 -1.94
CA ASN A 178 7.90 5.57 -2.31
C ASN A 178 9.42 5.55 -2.44
N THR A 179 10.01 6.57 -3.06
CA THR A 179 11.47 6.68 -3.20
C THR A 179 12.13 6.83 -1.85
N GLN A 180 11.65 7.72 -0.99
CA GLN A 180 12.16 7.90 0.37
C GLN A 180 12.02 6.61 1.21
N THR A 181 10.89 5.89 1.09
CA THR A 181 10.73 4.58 1.75
C THR A 181 11.80 3.59 1.30
N ALA A 182 12.08 3.51 -0.01
CA ALA A 182 13.10 2.63 -0.54
C ALA A 182 14.53 3.02 -0.09
N GLU A 183 14.83 4.31 0.03
CA GLU A 183 16.10 4.81 0.56
C GLU A 183 16.30 4.43 2.04
N ILE A 184 15.24 4.55 2.84
CA ILE A 184 15.27 4.10 4.25
C ILE A 184 15.51 2.59 4.33
N LEU A 185 14.81 1.80 3.50
CA LEU A 185 15.02 0.34 3.41
C LEU A 185 16.46 0.01 3.00
N GLN A 186 17.02 0.73 2.02
CA GLN A 186 18.39 0.55 1.57
C GLN A 186 19.39 0.77 2.71
N ALA A 187 19.18 1.82 3.52
CA ALA A 187 20.03 2.09 4.67
C ALA A 187 19.98 0.96 5.72
N TYR A 188 18.79 0.49 6.09
CA TYR A 188 18.64 -0.61 7.04
C TYR A 188 19.22 -1.93 6.51
N LEU A 189 18.97 -2.28 5.26
CA LEU A 189 19.43 -3.54 4.68
C LEU A 189 20.94 -3.59 4.52
N LYS A 190 21.58 -2.43 4.34
CA LYS A 190 23.05 -2.32 4.32
C LYS A 190 23.68 -2.77 5.64
N GLU A 191 23.02 -2.59 6.78
CA GLU A 191 23.53 -3.01 8.09
C GLU A 191 23.69 -4.53 8.22
N ILE A 192 22.97 -5.30 7.40
CA ILE A 192 23.07 -6.75 7.33
C ILE A 192 23.76 -7.25 6.05
N GLY A 193 24.51 -6.36 5.36
CA GLY A 193 25.29 -6.68 4.18
C GLY A 193 24.53 -6.75 2.86
N ILE A 194 23.24 -6.38 2.82
CA ILE A 194 22.46 -6.37 1.58
C ILE A 194 22.70 -5.06 0.84
N ASP A 195 23.27 -5.15 -0.37
CA ASP A 195 23.47 -4.04 -1.31
C ASP A 195 22.20 -3.91 -2.16
N LEU A 196 21.31 -3.01 -1.75
CA LEU A 196 20.01 -2.80 -2.37
C LEU A 196 20.07 -1.69 -3.42
N ARG A 197 19.85 -2.02 -4.70
CA ARG A 197 19.64 -1.05 -5.76
C ARG A 197 18.16 -0.65 -5.84
N ILE A 198 17.90 0.64 -5.98
CA ILE A 198 16.53 1.19 -6.13
C ILE A 198 16.27 1.41 -7.62
N ASP A 199 15.27 0.74 -8.15
CA ASP A 199 14.83 0.85 -9.55
C ASP A 199 13.47 1.60 -9.59
N VAL A 200 13.52 2.90 -9.90
CA VAL A 200 12.32 3.74 -10.06
C VAL A 200 11.83 3.63 -11.50
N VAL A 201 10.59 3.21 -11.71
CA VAL A 201 10.03 2.99 -13.04
C VAL A 201 8.63 3.60 -13.17
N GLU A 202 8.16 3.74 -14.41
CA GLU A 202 6.78 4.10 -14.71
C GLU A 202 5.81 3.02 -14.23
N VAL A 203 4.60 3.42 -13.84
CA VAL A 203 3.59 2.54 -13.25
C VAL A 203 3.24 1.33 -14.13
N SER A 204 3.17 1.51 -15.45
CA SER A 204 2.90 0.41 -16.38
C SER A 204 4.03 -0.63 -16.41
N ALA A 205 5.28 -0.16 -16.39
CA ALA A 205 6.47 -1.03 -16.35
C ALA A 205 6.58 -1.76 -15.00
N TYR A 206 6.20 -1.09 -13.90
CA TYR A 206 6.13 -1.72 -12.58
C TYR A 206 5.14 -2.89 -12.56
N TRP A 207 3.92 -2.69 -13.08
CA TRP A 207 2.91 -3.75 -13.12
C TRP A 207 3.34 -4.92 -14.00
N ASP A 208 3.86 -4.64 -15.19
CA ASP A 208 4.36 -5.68 -16.10
C ASP A 208 5.53 -6.49 -15.50
N ALA A 209 6.47 -5.82 -14.83
CA ALA A 209 7.60 -6.49 -14.19
C ALA A 209 7.19 -7.34 -12.99
N THR A 210 6.29 -6.83 -12.14
CA THR A 210 5.84 -7.56 -10.93
C THR A 210 4.91 -8.72 -11.28
N GLU A 211 4.05 -8.58 -12.27
CA GLU A 211 3.19 -9.66 -12.77
C GLU A 211 3.99 -10.82 -13.37
N LYS A 212 5.07 -10.51 -14.07
CA LYS A 212 5.94 -11.51 -14.73
C LYS A 212 7.09 -12.02 -13.85
N GLY A 213 7.15 -11.64 -12.57
CA GLY A 213 8.19 -12.09 -11.64
C GLY A 213 9.60 -11.63 -11.99
N ARG A 214 9.77 -10.50 -12.71
CA ARG A 214 11.09 -9.99 -13.09
C ARG A 214 11.79 -9.19 -12.01
N HIS A 215 11.07 -8.78 -10.96
CA HIS A 215 11.58 -8.08 -9.79
C HIS A 215 12.24 -9.04 -8.80
N ASP A 216 13.08 -8.50 -7.91
CA ASP A 216 13.54 -9.19 -6.70
C ASP A 216 12.64 -8.79 -5.52
N LEU A 217 12.72 -7.50 -5.11
CA LEU A 217 11.77 -6.90 -4.17
C LEU A 217 10.92 -5.85 -4.88
N PHE A 218 9.80 -5.51 -4.29
CA PHE A 218 8.98 -4.38 -4.73
C PHE A 218 8.30 -3.71 -3.55
N LEU A 219 8.02 -2.42 -3.66
CA LEU A 219 7.22 -1.69 -2.71
C LEU A 219 5.78 -1.69 -3.20
N GLY A 220 4.89 -2.30 -2.44
CA GLY A 220 3.48 -2.45 -2.79
C GLY A 220 2.53 -1.91 -1.72
N SER A 221 1.28 -1.77 -2.09
CA SER A 221 0.18 -1.52 -1.17
C SER A 221 -1.02 -2.37 -1.56
N TRP A 222 -1.82 -2.74 -0.57
CA TRP A 222 -3.05 -3.48 -0.80
C TRP A 222 -4.19 -2.91 0.03
N GLY A 223 -5.35 -2.72 -0.60
CA GLY A 223 -6.58 -2.30 0.05
C GLY A 223 -7.64 -3.38 -0.03
N VAL A 224 -8.20 -3.77 1.12
CA VAL A 224 -9.25 -4.80 1.20
C VAL A 224 -10.61 -4.14 0.99
N VAL A 225 -10.91 -3.80 -0.26
CA VAL A 225 -12.09 -3.00 -0.65
C VAL A 225 -13.45 -3.64 -0.30
N THR A 226 -13.50 -4.94 -0.12
CA THR A 226 -14.70 -5.67 0.32
C THR A 226 -14.94 -5.57 1.83
N GLY A 227 -13.91 -5.17 2.60
CA GLY A 227 -13.94 -5.22 4.07
C GLY A 227 -13.85 -6.64 4.65
N ASP A 228 -13.54 -7.65 3.82
CA ASP A 228 -13.40 -9.05 4.20
C ASP A 228 -12.01 -9.58 3.84
N ALA A 229 -11.37 -10.27 4.77
CA ALA A 229 -10.01 -10.79 4.64
C ALA A 229 -9.84 -11.78 3.48
N ASP A 230 -10.88 -12.51 3.09
CA ASP A 230 -10.83 -13.48 1.97
C ASP A 230 -10.31 -12.82 0.70
N TYR A 231 -10.85 -11.64 0.33
CA TYR A 231 -10.43 -10.92 -0.86
C TYR A 231 -8.92 -10.60 -0.86
N GLY A 232 -8.41 -10.14 0.30
CA GLY A 232 -6.98 -9.81 0.43
C GLY A 232 -6.09 -11.04 0.48
N LEU A 233 -6.39 -11.97 1.38
CA LEU A 233 -5.52 -13.11 1.64
C LEU A 233 -5.49 -14.08 0.47
N TYR A 234 -6.64 -14.40 -0.14
CA TYR A 234 -6.69 -15.31 -1.28
C TYR A 234 -5.92 -14.75 -2.48
N ALA A 235 -6.20 -13.49 -2.87
CA ALA A 235 -5.53 -12.87 -3.99
C ALA A 235 -4.01 -12.75 -3.79
N MET A 236 -3.57 -12.40 -2.57
CA MET A 236 -2.15 -12.12 -2.28
C MET A 236 -1.31 -13.36 -2.02
N TYR A 237 -1.90 -14.44 -1.50
CA TYR A 237 -1.10 -15.56 -0.97
C TYR A 237 -1.47 -16.93 -1.49
N HIS A 238 -2.64 -17.12 -2.13
CA HIS A 238 -2.98 -18.40 -2.72
C HIS A 238 -2.11 -18.67 -3.96
N SER A 239 -1.58 -19.89 -4.09
CA SER A 239 -0.64 -20.24 -5.16
C SER A 239 -1.25 -20.15 -6.56
N SER A 240 -2.57 -20.33 -6.72
CA SER A 240 -3.27 -20.18 -8.00
C SER A 240 -3.34 -18.73 -8.49
N ALA A 241 -3.08 -17.74 -7.63
CA ALA A 241 -3.09 -16.31 -7.96
C ALA A 241 -1.69 -15.78 -8.35
N LYS A 242 -0.68 -16.65 -8.47
CA LYS A 242 0.69 -16.24 -8.83
C LYS A 242 0.73 -15.53 -10.18
N GLY A 243 1.47 -14.42 -10.24
CA GLY A 243 1.68 -13.63 -11.45
C GLY A 243 0.46 -12.82 -11.91
N GLY A 244 -0.65 -12.88 -11.19
CA GLY A 244 -1.84 -12.07 -11.45
C GLY A 244 -1.81 -10.72 -10.77
N ALA A 245 -2.99 -10.14 -10.55
CA ALA A 245 -3.15 -8.87 -9.87
C ALA A 245 -2.79 -8.93 -8.37
N GLY A 246 -2.62 -10.10 -7.78
CA GLY A 246 -2.44 -10.32 -6.35
C GLY A 246 -1.07 -10.86 -5.95
N ASN A 247 -0.84 -12.17 -6.09
CA ASN A 247 0.34 -12.88 -5.59
C ASN A 247 1.61 -12.59 -6.42
N ARG A 248 2.13 -11.39 -6.28
CA ARG A 248 3.34 -10.90 -6.96
C ARG A 248 4.62 -11.30 -6.22
N ASP A 249 4.49 -11.83 -5.01
CA ASP A 249 5.58 -12.48 -4.25
C ASP A 249 5.91 -13.87 -4.80
N PHE A 250 5.07 -14.39 -5.68
CA PHE A 250 5.15 -15.78 -6.20
C PHE A 250 5.19 -16.81 -5.06
N TYR A 251 4.56 -16.46 -3.95
CA TYR A 251 4.49 -17.30 -2.77
C TYR A 251 3.69 -18.57 -3.05
N GLU A 252 4.18 -19.68 -2.51
CA GLU A 252 3.54 -20.99 -2.64
C GLU A 252 3.69 -21.78 -1.35
N ASN A 253 2.56 -22.21 -0.79
CA ASN A 253 2.55 -23.07 0.39
C ASN A 253 1.22 -23.83 0.44
N PRO A 254 1.23 -25.17 0.19
CA PRO A 254 0.00 -25.98 0.16
C PRO A 254 -0.83 -25.90 1.45
N LYS A 255 -0.18 -25.67 2.60
CA LYS A 255 -0.90 -25.54 3.87
C LYS A 255 -1.64 -24.20 3.96
N VAL A 256 -1.06 -23.13 3.40
CA VAL A 256 -1.72 -21.83 3.33
C VAL A 256 -2.89 -21.91 2.33
N ASP A 257 -2.69 -22.53 1.18
CA ASP A 257 -3.74 -22.74 0.18
C ASP A 257 -4.93 -23.47 0.78
N GLU A 258 -4.70 -24.61 1.49
CA GLU A 258 -5.74 -25.36 2.18
C GLU A 258 -6.53 -24.49 3.20
N LEU A 259 -5.83 -23.65 3.96
CA LEU A 259 -6.47 -22.79 4.96
C LEU A 259 -7.30 -21.68 4.31
N LEU A 260 -6.80 -21.11 3.22
CA LEU A 260 -7.52 -20.08 2.45
C LEU A 260 -8.78 -20.66 1.78
N ASP A 261 -8.69 -21.87 1.21
CA ASP A 261 -9.85 -22.56 0.63
C ASP A 261 -10.91 -22.86 1.69
N LYS A 262 -10.50 -23.30 2.89
CA LYS A 262 -11.42 -23.51 4.01
C LYS A 262 -12.06 -22.22 4.48
N ALA A 263 -11.28 -21.15 4.63
CA ALA A 263 -11.79 -19.85 5.07
C ALA A 263 -12.86 -19.31 4.10
N LYS A 264 -12.64 -19.48 2.80
CA LYS A 264 -13.59 -19.07 1.76
C LYS A 264 -14.93 -19.80 1.82
N MET A 265 -14.95 -21.01 2.34
CA MET A 265 -16.13 -21.87 2.40
C MET A 265 -16.91 -21.81 3.73
N THR A 266 -16.39 -21.07 4.72
CA THR A 266 -17.03 -20.96 6.03
C THR A 266 -17.76 -19.63 6.18
N THR A 267 -18.88 -19.66 6.90
CA THR A 267 -19.59 -18.47 7.39
C THR A 267 -19.39 -18.28 8.89
N ASN A 268 -18.66 -19.19 9.53
CA ASN A 268 -18.34 -19.09 10.95
C ASN A 268 -17.19 -18.09 11.16
N PRO A 269 -17.36 -17.03 11.96
CA PRO A 269 -16.32 -16.04 12.25
C PRO A 269 -15.20 -16.57 13.15
N GLU A 270 -15.38 -17.72 13.86
CA GLU A 270 -14.37 -18.40 14.68
C GLU A 270 -13.52 -19.38 13.83
#